data_af95622b2320efda7d9f21580a0b3dd6
#
_entry.id   af95622b2320efda7d9f21580a0b3dd6
#
_cell.length_a   1.000
_cell.length_b   1.000
_cell.length_c   1.000
_cell.angle_alpha   90.00
_cell.angle_beta   90.00
_cell.angle_gamma   90.00
#
_symmetry.space_group_name_H-M   'P 1'
#
loop_
_entity.id
_entity.type
_entity.pdbx_description
1 polymer ?
#
loop_
_entity_poly.entity_id
_entity_poly.type
_entity_poly.pdbx_seq_one_letter_code
_entity_poly.pdbx_strand_id
1 'polypeptide(L)'
;MIQGIKRGDIFYADLSPVIGSEQGGLRPVLIVQNDIGNKYSPTVIAAAITSKMGKTRLPTHIDIYRDRVGLQKDSVILLEQIRTLDKRRLKEKMGHLDDDVMDKVNLAIAVSFGLAPDKSSGRTNSLNTEPQAHGAVAVNTNNEIK
;
A
#
# COMPACT_ATOMS: atom_id res chain seq x y z
N MET A 1 -16.70 0.12 -16.58
CA MET A 1 -16.03 -0.10 -15.29
C MET A 1 -15.01 -1.19 -15.40
N ILE A 2 -13.87 -1.00 -14.78
CA ILE A 2 -12.79 -1.97 -14.82
C ILE A 2 -13.13 -3.18 -13.98
N GLN A 3 -12.89 -4.36 -14.53
CA GLN A 3 -13.15 -5.62 -13.84
C GLN A 3 -11.85 -6.37 -13.64
N GLY A 4 -11.87 -7.34 -12.74
CA GLY A 4 -10.72 -8.19 -12.51
C GLY A 4 -9.60 -7.52 -11.74
N ILE A 5 -9.91 -6.49 -10.96
CA ILE A 5 -8.90 -5.82 -10.14
C ILE A 5 -8.41 -6.76 -9.07
N LYS A 6 -7.08 -6.87 -8.95
CA LYS A 6 -6.44 -7.74 -7.96
C LYS A 6 -5.46 -6.95 -7.11
N ARG A 7 -5.32 -7.39 -5.88
CA ARG A 7 -4.30 -6.82 -5.00
C ARG A 7 -2.93 -6.99 -5.64
N GLY A 8 -2.15 -5.92 -5.68
CA GLY A 8 -0.85 -5.93 -6.35
C GLY A 8 -0.89 -5.35 -7.75
N ASP A 9 -2.08 -5.12 -8.30
CA ASP A 9 -2.18 -4.47 -9.61
C ASP A 9 -1.82 -2.99 -9.51
N ILE A 10 -1.22 -2.48 -10.58
CA ILE A 10 -0.91 -1.07 -10.72
C ILE A 10 -1.80 -0.50 -11.81
N PHE A 11 -2.53 0.55 -11.46
CA PHE A 11 -3.40 1.27 -12.38
C PHE A 11 -3.00 2.74 -12.43
N TYR A 12 -3.18 3.38 -13.58
CA TYR A 12 -3.26 4.82 -13.62
C TYR A 12 -4.57 5.24 -12.98
N ALA A 13 -4.52 6.33 -12.22
CA ALA A 13 -5.71 6.84 -11.55
C ALA A 13 -5.64 8.34 -11.45
N ASP A 14 -6.82 8.98 -11.46
CA ASP A 14 -6.92 10.41 -11.22
C ASP A 14 -7.14 10.63 -9.73
N LEU A 15 -6.15 11.19 -9.08
CA LEU A 15 -6.17 11.41 -7.64
C LEU A 15 -6.69 12.79 -7.23
N SER A 16 -6.93 13.66 -8.21
CA SER A 16 -7.41 15.01 -7.91
C SER A 16 -8.88 15.03 -7.53
N PRO A 17 -9.32 15.98 -6.71
CA PRO A 17 -8.52 17.03 -6.07
C PRO A 17 -7.84 16.55 -4.79
N VAL A 18 -6.76 17.22 -4.43
CA VAL A 18 -6.02 16.93 -3.21
C VAL A 18 -5.66 18.24 -2.52
N ILE A 19 -5.13 18.13 -1.30
CA ILE A 19 -4.73 19.27 -0.51
C ILE A 19 -3.26 19.12 -0.13
N GLY A 20 -2.51 20.20 -0.31
CA GLY A 20 -1.14 20.30 0.20
C GLY A 20 -0.22 19.19 -0.28
N SER A 21 0.33 18.44 0.65
CA SER A 21 1.34 17.44 0.36
C SER A 21 0.78 16.11 -0.10
N GLU A 22 -0.53 15.99 -0.24
CA GLU A 22 -1.12 14.78 -0.79
C GLU A 22 -0.73 14.61 -2.24
N GLN A 23 -0.47 13.35 -2.62
CA GLN A 23 -0.15 13.06 -4.01
C GLN A 23 -1.41 13.22 -4.86
N GLY A 24 -1.33 14.06 -5.88
CA GLY A 24 -2.47 14.35 -6.73
C GLY A 24 -2.17 14.14 -8.19
N GLY A 25 -3.16 14.49 -9.03
CA GLY A 25 -3.05 14.39 -10.46
C GLY A 25 -3.20 12.96 -10.96
N LEU A 26 -2.92 12.79 -12.24
CA LEU A 26 -2.99 11.49 -12.90
C LEU A 26 -1.67 10.77 -12.67
N ARG A 27 -1.70 9.65 -11.97
CA ARG A 27 -0.47 8.92 -11.64
C ARG A 27 -0.77 7.46 -11.35
N PRO A 28 0.26 6.62 -11.36
CA PRO A 28 0.07 5.21 -10.98
C PRO A 28 -0.28 5.07 -9.52
N VAL A 29 -1.08 4.07 -9.23
CA VAL A 29 -1.39 3.66 -7.85
C VAL A 29 -1.28 2.15 -7.76
N LEU A 30 -0.93 1.66 -6.57
CA LEU A 30 -0.88 0.23 -6.28
C LEU A 30 -2.13 -0.16 -5.51
N ILE A 31 -2.84 -1.17 -5.99
CA ILE A 31 -4.01 -1.69 -5.29
C ILE A 31 -3.54 -2.51 -4.10
N VAL A 32 -3.91 -2.08 -2.91
CA VAL A 32 -3.53 -2.79 -1.68
C VAL A 32 -4.74 -3.41 -0.98
N GLN A 33 -5.94 -3.15 -1.45
CA GLN A 33 -7.15 -3.73 -0.89
C GLN A 33 -7.20 -5.23 -1.16
N ASN A 34 -7.80 -5.99 -0.24
CA ASN A 34 -7.96 -7.42 -0.41
C ASN A 34 -8.88 -7.72 -1.61
N ASP A 35 -8.76 -8.95 -2.13
CA ASP A 35 -9.43 -9.28 -3.40
C ASP A 35 -10.94 -9.46 -3.26
N ILE A 36 -11.44 -9.76 -2.07
CA ILE A 36 -12.88 -9.79 -1.87
C ILE A 36 -13.45 -8.39 -2.01
N GLY A 37 -12.80 -7.41 -1.37
CA GLY A 37 -13.17 -6.01 -1.53
C GLY A 37 -13.02 -5.55 -2.96
N ASN A 38 -11.93 -5.97 -3.62
CA ASN A 38 -11.71 -5.60 -5.02
C ASN A 38 -12.84 -6.09 -5.92
N LYS A 39 -13.41 -7.23 -5.60
CA LYS A 39 -14.48 -7.79 -6.43
C LYS A 39 -15.82 -7.13 -6.15
N TYR A 40 -16.14 -6.87 -4.91
CA TYR A 40 -17.51 -6.52 -4.53
C TYR A 40 -17.70 -5.06 -4.16
N SER A 41 -16.66 -4.36 -3.74
CA SER A 41 -16.81 -2.96 -3.31
C SER A 41 -16.78 -2.01 -4.51
N PRO A 42 -17.52 -0.90 -4.46
CA PRO A 42 -17.40 0.14 -5.50
C PRO A 42 -16.10 0.94 -5.37
N THR A 43 -15.35 0.74 -4.29
CA THR A 43 -14.10 1.46 -4.06
C THR A 43 -12.95 0.49 -3.90
N VAL A 44 -11.74 1.01 -4.03
CA VAL A 44 -10.51 0.27 -3.74
C VAL A 44 -9.68 1.08 -2.78
N ILE A 45 -8.78 0.39 -2.09
CA ILE A 45 -7.76 1.03 -1.26
C ILE A 45 -6.46 0.94 -2.03
N ALA A 46 -5.80 2.09 -2.22
CA ALA A 46 -4.62 2.15 -3.07
C ALA A 46 -3.57 3.08 -2.48
N ALA A 47 -2.32 2.81 -2.82
CA ALA A 47 -1.18 3.63 -2.42
C ALA A 47 -0.65 4.37 -3.64
N ALA A 48 -0.32 5.64 -3.46
CA ALA A 48 0.21 6.46 -4.54
C ALA A 48 1.62 6.03 -4.92
N ILE A 49 1.94 6.16 -6.19
CA ILE A 49 3.27 5.88 -6.73
C ILE A 49 3.78 7.17 -7.35
N THR A 50 5.04 7.50 -7.09
CA THR A 50 5.67 8.68 -7.66
C THR A 50 6.97 8.32 -8.35
N SER A 51 7.27 9.00 -9.45
CA SER A 51 8.55 8.82 -10.13
C SER A 51 9.65 9.67 -9.50
N LYS A 52 9.31 10.51 -8.52
CA LYS A 52 10.32 11.33 -7.86
C LYS A 52 11.03 10.50 -6.82
N MET A 53 12.20 10.04 -7.16
CA MET A 53 13.03 9.28 -6.22
C MET A 53 13.52 10.25 -5.17
N GLY A 54 12.88 10.18 -4.03
CA GLY A 54 13.05 11.18 -3.01
C GLY A 54 14.45 11.23 -2.44
N LYS A 55 14.80 12.38 -1.95
CA LYS A 55 16.01 12.56 -1.21
C LYS A 55 15.88 11.99 0.19
N THR A 56 14.69 12.14 0.76
CA THR A 56 14.40 11.63 2.09
C THR A 56 13.60 10.36 1.94
N ARG A 57 14.15 9.28 2.47
CA ARG A 57 13.49 7.98 2.39
C ARG A 57 12.81 7.69 3.71
N LEU A 58 11.60 7.16 3.61
CA LEU A 58 10.88 6.69 4.79
C LEU A 58 10.83 5.16 4.73
N PRO A 59 10.67 4.50 5.89
CA PRO A 59 10.53 3.04 5.89
C PRO A 59 9.27 2.57 5.19
N THR A 60 8.36 3.49 4.86
CA THR A 60 7.14 3.19 4.12
C THR A 60 7.31 3.35 2.61
N HIS A 61 8.51 3.65 2.14
CA HIS A 61 8.81 3.80 0.71
C HIS A 61 9.34 2.50 0.14
N ILE A 62 8.76 2.03 -0.95
CA ILE A 62 9.21 0.81 -1.64
C ILE A 62 9.57 1.17 -3.07
N ASP A 63 10.82 0.91 -3.44
CA ASP A 63 11.29 1.15 -4.81
C ASP A 63 10.74 0.09 -5.75
N ILE A 64 10.32 0.53 -6.93
CA ILE A 64 9.96 -0.38 -8.00
C ILE A 64 10.66 0.09 -9.28
N TYR A 65 11.13 -0.86 -10.08
CA TYR A 65 11.92 -0.55 -11.24
C TYR A 65 11.09 -0.81 -12.49
N ARG A 66 11.15 0.14 -13.41
CA ARG A 66 10.25 0.18 -14.58
C ARG A 66 10.30 -1.09 -15.42
N ASP A 67 11.46 -1.71 -15.50
CA ASP A 67 11.62 -2.90 -16.34
C ASP A 67 10.95 -4.14 -15.74
N ARG A 68 10.46 -4.04 -14.51
CA ARG A 68 9.81 -5.14 -13.84
C ARG A 68 8.29 -5.01 -13.83
N VAL A 69 7.75 -3.82 -14.10
CA VAL A 69 6.33 -3.57 -13.86
C VAL A 69 5.62 -2.75 -14.93
N GLY A 70 6.22 -2.51 -16.06
CA GLY A 70 5.53 -1.80 -17.13
C GLY A 70 5.34 -0.31 -16.91
N LEU A 71 6.08 0.27 -15.98
CA LEU A 71 6.06 1.72 -15.81
C LEU A 71 7.09 2.36 -16.73
N GLN A 72 6.93 3.65 -16.98
CA GLN A 72 7.86 4.37 -17.86
C GLN A 72 9.11 4.80 -17.11
N LYS A 73 9.05 4.91 -15.79
CA LYS A 73 10.15 5.38 -14.97
C LYS A 73 10.25 4.54 -13.72
N ASP A 74 11.47 4.42 -13.21
CA ASP A 74 11.67 3.88 -11.88
C ASP A 74 10.89 4.74 -10.90
N SER A 75 10.26 4.13 -9.93
CA SER A 75 9.28 4.82 -9.10
C SER A 75 9.35 4.34 -7.67
N VAL A 76 8.62 5.02 -6.81
CA VAL A 76 8.53 4.70 -5.39
C VAL A 76 7.06 4.58 -5.02
N ILE A 77 6.71 3.50 -4.34
CA ILE A 77 5.38 3.35 -3.76
C ILE A 77 5.42 4.02 -2.39
N LEU A 78 4.43 4.85 -2.13
CA LEU A 78 4.37 5.64 -0.89
C LEU A 78 3.29 5.04 0.01
N LEU A 79 3.70 4.15 0.91
CA LEU A 79 2.72 3.47 1.75
C LEU A 79 2.20 4.34 2.90
N GLU A 80 2.67 5.57 3.01
CA GLU A 80 2.04 6.57 3.88
C GLU A 80 0.98 7.37 3.12
N GLN A 81 0.86 7.19 1.80
CA GLN A 81 -0.13 7.87 0.96
C GLN A 81 -1.17 6.86 0.49
N ILE A 82 -1.82 6.24 1.44
CA ILE A 82 -2.86 5.24 1.16
C ILE A 82 -4.21 5.92 1.29
N ARG A 83 -5.08 5.66 0.32
CA ARG A 83 -6.40 6.28 0.33
C ARG A 83 -7.41 5.39 -0.36
N THR A 84 -8.68 5.67 -0.10
CA THR A 84 -9.80 5.03 -0.76
C THR A 84 -10.11 5.77 -2.06
N LEU A 85 -10.26 5.02 -3.13
CA LEU A 85 -10.60 5.57 -4.44
C LEU A 85 -11.85 4.90 -4.96
N ASP A 86 -12.77 5.69 -5.51
CA ASP A 86 -13.85 5.13 -6.30
C ASP A 86 -13.26 4.45 -7.52
N LYS A 87 -13.76 3.28 -7.89
CA LYS A 87 -13.24 2.54 -9.04
C LYS A 87 -13.27 3.35 -10.33
N ARG A 88 -14.18 4.34 -10.43
CA ARG A 88 -14.25 5.19 -11.62
C ARG A 88 -13.03 6.08 -11.79
N ARG A 89 -12.21 6.24 -10.74
CA ARG A 89 -10.95 6.99 -10.86
C ARG A 89 -9.87 6.19 -11.55
N LEU A 90 -10.01 4.87 -11.63
CA LEU A 90 -8.99 4.01 -12.23
C LEU A 90 -9.06 4.10 -13.74
N LYS A 91 -7.90 4.22 -14.36
CA LYS A 91 -7.76 4.22 -15.81
C LYS A 91 -7.17 2.87 -16.23
N GLU A 92 -6.18 2.86 -17.08
CA GLU A 92 -5.66 1.61 -17.60
C GLU A 92 -4.76 0.90 -16.59
N LYS A 93 -4.74 -0.41 -16.67
CA LYS A 93 -3.84 -1.23 -15.86
C LYS A 93 -2.44 -1.14 -16.44
N MET A 94 -1.46 -0.85 -15.57
CA MET A 94 -0.07 -0.68 -15.98
C MET A 94 0.76 -1.93 -15.74
N GLY A 95 0.39 -2.75 -14.76
CA GLY A 95 1.17 -3.91 -14.42
C GLY A 95 0.70 -4.57 -13.14
N HIS A 96 1.54 -5.45 -12.63
CA HIS A 96 1.25 -6.20 -11.41
C HIS A 96 2.57 -6.51 -10.72
N LEU A 97 2.64 -6.29 -9.43
CA LEU A 97 3.84 -6.57 -8.66
C LEU A 97 3.92 -8.05 -8.31
N ASP A 98 5.12 -8.60 -8.35
CA ASP A 98 5.31 -9.98 -7.94
C ASP A 98 5.29 -10.10 -6.41
N ASP A 99 5.27 -11.34 -5.94
CA ASP A 99 5.09 -11.62 -4.53
C ASP A 99 6.24 -11.10 -3.68
N ASP A 100 7.46 -11.11 -4.21
CA ASP A 100 8.60 -10.62 -3.45
C ASP A 100 8.45 -9.14 -3.10
N VAL A 101 8.01 -8.35 -4.06
CA VAL A 101 7.80 -6.93 -3.81
C VAL A 101 6.58 -6.72 -2.92
N MET A 102 5.53 -7.51 -3.13
CA MET A 102 4.34 -7.39 -2.29
C MET A 102 4.62 -7.73 -0.83
N ASP A 103 5.56 -8.65 -0.56
CA ASP A 103 5.97 -8.91 0.82
C ASP A 103 6.56 -7.67 1.46
N LYS A 104 7.37 -6.92 0.72
CA LYS A 104 7.93 -5.66 1.22
C LYS A 104 6.83 -4.62 1.41
N VAL A 105 5.88 -4.57 0.51
CA VAL A 105 4.74 -3.67 0.63
C VAL A 105 3.95 -3.98 1.90
N ASN A 106 3.72 -5.25 2.18
CA ASN A 106 2.98 -5.66 3.38
C ASN A 106 3.66 -5.17 4.65
N LEU A 107 4.99 -5.29 4.72
CA LEU A 107 5.72 -4.79 5.87
C LEU A 107 5.63 -3.27 5.97
N ALA A 108 5.74 -2.58 4.84
CA ALA A 108 5.64 -1.12 4.85
C ALA A 108 4.25 -0.64 5.27
N ILE A 109 3.20 -1.36 4.88
CA ILE A 109 1.85 -1.05 5.33
C ILE A 109 1.75 -1.22 6.85
N ALA A 110 2.30 -2.31 7.37
CA ALA A 110 2.27 -2.54 8.81
C ALA A 110 2.98 -1.43 9.57
N VAL A 111 4.12 -0.96 9.05
CA VAL A 111 4.83 0.16 9.64
C VAL A 111 3.99 1.43 9.54
N SER A 112 3.43 1.70 8.37
CA SER A 112 2.66 2.92 8.13
C SER A 112 1.45 3.02 9.05
N PHE A 113 0.83 1.88 9.34
CA PHE A 113 -0.38 1.84 10.17
C PHE A 113 -0.07 1.63 11.64
N GLY A 114 1.22 1.58 12.00
CA GLY A 114 1.59 1.39 13.40
C GLY A 114 1.42 -0.03 13.90
N LEU A 115 1.35 -0.99 13.01
CA LEU A 115 1.16 -2.40 13.37
C LEU A 115 2.48 -3.14 13.54
N ALA A 116 3.58 -2.54 13.13
CA ALA A 116 4.90 -3.12 13.23
C ALA A 116 5.91 -2.03 13.56
N PRO A 117 7.02 -2.36 14.23
CA PRO A 117 8.02 -1.37 14.56
C PRO A 117 8.67 -0.78 13.31
N ASP A 118 9.06 0.47 13.42
CA ASP A 118 9.82 1.15 12.39
C ASP A 118 11.29 0.76 12.58
N LYS A 119 11.84 0.05 11.63
CA LYS A 119 13.23 -0.40 11.73
C LYS A 119 14.23 0.73 11.79
N SER A 120 13.86 1.87 11.23
CA SER A 120 14.78 3.01 11.24
C SER A 120 14.96 3.59 12.63
N SER A 121 14.10 3.24 13.58
CA SER A 121 14.22 3.74 14.94
C SER A 121 15.39 3.11 15.68
N GLY A 122 15.90 2.03 15.21
CA GLY A 122 16.99 1.32 15.88
C GLY A 122 16.58 0.63 17.14
N ARG A 123 15.31 0.63 17.52
CA ARG A 123 14.86 0.10 18.74
C ARG A 123 14.41 -1.28 18.56
N THR A 124 14.92 -2.09 19.07
CA THR A 124 14.49 -3.37 18.76
C THR A 124 13.60 -3.99 19.73
N ASN A 125 13.49 -4.07 20.12
CA ASN A 125 12.92 -4.58 20.84
C ASN A 125 12.69 -5.60 21.18
N SER A 126 12.80 -5.67 21.45
CA SER A 126 12.75 -6.50 21.83
C SER A 126 11.69 -7.12 22.40
N LEU A 127 11.18 -6.93 22.48
CA LEU A 127 10.32 -7.39 22.85
C LEU A 127 9.64 -8.18 22.52
N ASN A 128 9.68 -8.46 22.28
CA ASN A 128 9.11 -9.15 21.97
C ASN A 128 8.81 -10.12 22.41
N THR A 129 8.60 -10.26 22.78
CA THR A 129 8.37 -11.06 23.13
C THR A 129 7.49 -11.62 23.48
N GLU A 130 7.03 -11.62 23.71
CA GLU A 130 6.29 -12.09 23.89
C GLU A 130 5.35 -12.30 23.59
N PRO A 131 5.22 -12.67 23.61
CA PRO A 131 4.34 -12.84 23.14
C PRO A 131 3.42 -13.06 23.24
N GLN A 132 3.35 -12.91 23.20
CA GLN A 132 2.65 -12.90 23.06
C GLN A 132 1.76 -13.15 22.82
N ALA A 133 1.70 -13.46 22.98
CA ALA A 133 0.99 -13.72 22.68
C ALA A 133 0.00 -13.65 22.78
N HIS A 134 -0.11 -13.29 23.07
CA HIS A 134 -1.03 -13.06 23.12
C HIS A 134 -1.73 -12.72 22.50
N GLY A 135 -1.49 -12.63 22.44
CA GLY A 135 -2.13 -12.19 21.73
C GLY A 135 -2.89 -12.21 21.25
N ALA A 136 -2.81 -12.46 21.26
CA ALA A 136 -3.45 -12.49 20.66
C ALA A 136 -4.38 -12.54 20.77
N VAL A 137 -4.39 -12.50 21.09
CA VAL A 137 -5.16 -12.45 21.12
C VAL A 137 -5.94 -12.16 21.04
N ALA A 138 -5.82 -12.06 21.28
CA ALA A 138 -6.49 -11.77 21.11
C ALA A 138 -7.35 -11.53 20.95
N VAL A 139 -7.40 -11.52 20.94
CA VAL A 139 -8.10 -11.29 20.59
C VAL A 139 -8.93 -11.31 20.49
N ASN A 140 -9.00 -11.42 20.48
CA ASN A 140 -9.82 -11.51 20.27
C ASN A 140 -10.63 -11.15 20.31
N THR A 141 -10.39 -10.95 20.50
CA THR A 141 -11.10 -10.61 20.39
C THR A 141 -12.03 -10.44 20.11
N ASN A 142 -12.11 -10.52 20.01
CA ASN A 142 -12.94 -10.51 19.60
C ASN A 142 -13.87 -10.41 19.60
N ASN A 143 -13.91 -10.32 19.67
CA ASN A 143 -14.73 -10.36 19.50
C ASN A 143 -15.57 -10.10 19.44
N GLU A 144 -15.74 -9.96 19.38
CA GLU A 144 -16.50 -9.78 19.19
C GLU A 144 -17.14 -9.07 18.90
N ILE A 145 -17.19 -8.75 18.54
CA ILE A 145 -17.78 -8.00 18.12
C ILE A 145 -18.77 -8.14 17.80
N LYS A 146 -19.34 -8.16 17.72
CA LYS A 146 -20.24 -8.27 17.35
C LYS A 146 -20.84 -7.90 17.35
#